data_1ab026bbf2eb605d6c3193512d44e260
#
_entry.id   1ab026bbf2eb605d6c3193512d44e260
#
_cell.length_a   1.000
_cell.length_b   1.000
_cell.length_c   1.000
_cell.angle_alpha   90.00
_cell.angle_beta   90.00
_cell.angle_gamma   90.00
#
_symmetry.space_group_name_H-M   'P 1'
#
loop_
_entity.id
_entity.type
_entity.pdbx_description
1 polymer ?
#
loop_
_entity_poly.entity_id
_entity_poly.type
_entity_poly.pdbx_seq_one_letter_code
_entity_poly.pdbx_strand_id
1 'polypeptide(L)'
;MMFGFKVRQVACGILAAMAISTVNSFAVTSQFRGVNWADKRDNFVSDVLVLSGMSLSDNYQSASVVADRVIGQFQELFGTNSVRIPVNEPTVSKFWDTYTGVIDMGLSKGRIVMGYWGPAQPSGPKNMNDWWSMWAKIVEKYGDHPNAYFEIFNEPHMYSKTELRDLYAQWLSKFPNVPRDHILLDGSGLAWNVPDIADDPRFEGCLFAVHEYTFWNMSITTEQGWKNSFKGKVGKYIDRTVCTEWGGAMSPGEKNGVHYDYMDYNSTPTNYFMAYIRGMSDQLREWEMGSFYWPGLRDGDWYSMTKRSGEGANIKLEIVNQSGVDRMKMAWADTVETDPPERKAYNDKVAEIPGKIEAENYDVGGNRFTFYDKDSENQGKAYREDAVDIESIDDAACGTVSCKGFAVGYTQTGEWLEYSVNVESDAELTLTANVATASETAGFQLFMDGKAITDSIKVAKIDTTWKVYKEIEIGTVKLEKGEYVLRILITGAYVNIDWLQFTDPNTTRIESRPISREVHLSRLGSETLKVFSMTGRFLGNVNPQGPAAASIEASLKAAGFANGVYLVRGAGVTRRIQVR
;
A
#
# COMPACT_ATOMS: atom_id res chain seq x y z
N MET A 1 59.61 -54.88 -29.60
CA MET A 1 58.87 -55.14 -28.39
C MET A 1 58.67 -53.79 -27.66
N MET A 2 57.50 -53.15 -27.83
CA MET A 2 57.12 -51.97 -27.10
C MET A 2 55.68 -52.14 -26.61
N PHE A 3 55.52 -52.21 -25.33
CA PHE A 3 54.22 -52.28 -24.68
C PHE A 3 53.61 -50.88 -24.58
N GLY A 4 52.47 -50.68 -25.20
CA GLY A 4 51.69 -49.46 -25.10
C GLY A 4 50.64 -49.58 -24.01
N PHE A 5 50.73 -48.77 -22.98
CA PHE A 5 49.69 -48.59 -21.97
C PHE A 5 48.61 -47.60 -22.45
N LYS A 6 47.38 -48.09 -22.62
CA LYS A 6 46.20 -47.23 -22.82
C LYS A 6 45.65 -46.82 -21.47
N VAL A 7 45.72 -45.52 -21.16
CA VAL A 7 45.03 -44.90 -20.06
C VAL A 7 43.58 -44.69 -20.48
N ARG A 8 42.62 -45.31 -19.81
CA ARG A 8 41.18 -45.01 -19.92
C ARG A 8 40.88 -43.81 -18.98
N GLN A 9 40.52 -42.69 -19.57
CA GLN A 9 39.87 -41.60 -18.85
C GLN A 9 38.43 -42.01 -18.56
N VAL A 10 38.08 -42.10 -17.27
CA VAL A 10 36.71 -42.19 -16.79
C VAL A 10 36.22 -40.78 -16.56
N ALA A 11 35.35 -40.31 -17.46
CA ALA A 11 34.63 -39.03 -17.25
C ALA A 11 33.51 -39.27 -16.25
N CYS A 12 33.67 -38.76 -15.04
CA CYS A 12 32.61 -38.68 -14.05
C CYS A 12 31.73 -37.46 -14.38
N GLY A 13 30.61 -37.71 -15.06
CA GLY A 13 29.58 -36.69 -15.29
C GLY A 13 28.82 -36.44 -14.00
N ILE A 14 29.05 -35.30 -13.37
CA ILE A 14 28.19 -34.78 -12.31
C ILE A 14 26.98 -34.17 -12.99
N LEU A 15 25.85 -34.88 -12.98
CA LEU A 15 24.53 -34.29 -13.24
C LEU A 15 24.17 -33.43 -12.02
N ALA A 16 24.39 -32.14 -12.15
CA ALA A 16 23.75 -31.16 -11.26
C ALA A 16 22.27 -31.12 -11.64
N ALA A 17 21.43 -31.80 -10.86
CA ALA A 17 19.99 -31.58 -10.89
C ALA A 17 19.74 -30.18 -10.32
N MET A 18 19.53 -29.19 -11.21
CA MET A 18 18.92 -27.94 -10.83
C MET A 18 17.49 -28.28 -10.38
N ALA A 19 17.27 -28.32 -9.08
CA ALA A 19 15.95 -28.20 -8.54
C ALA A 19 15.48 -26.77 -8.88
N ILE A 20 14.62 -26.66 -9.91
CA ILE A 20 13.85 -25.46 -10.13
C ILE A 20 12.85 -25.45 -8.98
N SER A 21 13.20 -24.75 -7.90
CA SER A 21 12.21 -24.35 -6.91
C SER A 21 11.27 -23.42 -7.67
N THR A 22 10.06 -23.86 -7.93
CA THR A 22 8.95 -22.99 -8.31
C THR A 22 8.69 -22.11 -7.10
N VAL A 23 9.29 -20.92 -7.10
CA VAL A 23 8.88 -19.86 -6.19
C VAL A 23 7.44 -19.58 -6.55
N ASN A 24 6.50 -19.93 -5.68
CA ASN A 24 5.13 -19.50 -5.81
C ASN A 24 5.14 -17.97 -5.65
N SER A 25 5.06 -17.27 -6.77
CA SER A 25 4.88 -15.83 -6.78
C SER A 25 3.45 -15.55 -6.33
N PHE A 26 3.28 -15.08 -5.10
CA PHE A 26 1.99 -14.66 -4.58
C PHE A 26 1.61 -13.30 -5.15
N ALA A 27 0.32 -13.14 -5.46
CA ALA A 27 -0.18 -11.87 -5.98
C ALA A 27 -0.28 -10.83 -4.86
N VAL A 28 0.42 -9.73 -4.98
CA VAL A 28 0.37 -8.58 -4.06
C VAL A 28 -0.96 -7.82 -4.10
N THR A 29 -1.93 -8.33 -4.83
CA THR A 29 -3.27 -7.78 -4.98
C THR A 29 -4.29 -8.43 -4.03
N SER A 30 -3.88 -9.37 -3.17
CA SER A 30 -4.74 -10.07 -2.19
C SER A 30 -5.57 -9.14 -1.29
N GLN A 31 -5.18 -7.87 -1.19
CA GLN A 31 -5.94 -6.84 -0.50
C GLN A 31 -7.34 -6.58 -1.09
N PHE A 32 -7.59 -6.96 -2.36
CA PHE A 32 -8.90 -6.76 -2.99
C PHE A 32 -9.80 -7.98 -2.79
N ARG A 33 -10.78 -7.85 -1.91
CA ARG A 33 -11.89 -8.79 -1.74
C ARG A 33 -13.16 -8.06 -2.13
N GLY A 34 -13.52 -8.14 -3.43
CA GLY A 34 -14.49 -7.25 -4.02
C GLY A 34 -15.66 -7.93 -4.74
N VAL A 35 -16.69 -7.13 -4.92
CA VAL A 35 -17.80 -7.43 -5.84
C VAL A 35 -18.08 -6.22 -6.72
N ASN A 36 -18.64 -6.47 -7.89
CA ASN A 36 -19.14 -5.44 -8.77
C ASN A 36 -20.58 -5.04 -8.35
N TRP A 37 -20.86 -3.74 -8.32
CA TRP A 37 -22.21 -3.20 -8.17
C TRP A 37 -22.62 -2.50 -9.46
N ALA A 38 -23.64 -3.02 -10.13
CA ALA A 38 -23.94 -2.69 -11.51
C ALA A 38 -25.31 -2.02 -11.71
N ASP A 39 -25.44 -1.31 -12.83
CA ASP A 39 -26.72 -0.88 -13.37
C ASP A 39 -27.54 -2.10 -13.83
N LYS A 40 -28.84 -2.12 -13.58
CA LYS A 40 -29.71 -3.23 -14.00
C LYS A 40 -29.73 -3.46 -15.51
N ARG A 41 -29.42 -2.43 -16.31
CA ARG A 41 -29.37 -2.47 -17.78
C ARG A 41 -28.07 -3.03 -18.34
N ASP A 42 -27.14 -3.47 -17.48
CA ASP A 42 -25.73 -3.58 -17.76
C ASP A 42 -25.00 -2.22 -17.75
N ASN A 43 -23.71 -2.20 -17.44
CA ASN A 43 -22.98 -0.95 -17.31
C ASN A 43 -22.69 -0.28 -18.67
N PHE A 44 -22.83 -1.00 -19.79
CA PHE A 44 -22.65 -0.47 -21.17
C PHE A 44 -23.81 0.40 -21.63
N VAL A 45 -24.17 1.42 -20.85
CA VAL A 45 -25.26 2.35 -21.20
C VAL A 45 -24.70 3.64 -21.80
N SER A 46 -25.50 4.26 -22.70
CA SER A 46 -25.13 5.51 -23.37
C SER A 46 -25.64 6.77 -22.64
N ASP A 47 -26.24 6.61 -21.48
CA ASP A 47 -26.78 7.67 -20.62
C ASP A 47 -26.26 7.53 -19.19
N VAL A 48 -26.87 8.22 -18.24
CA VAL A 48 -26.50 8.18 -16.82
C VAL A 48 -26.61 6.75 -16.26
N LEU A 49 -25.58 6.31 -15.56
CA LEU A 49 -25.56 5.05 -14.82
C LEU A 49 -26.42 5.16 -13.55
N VAL A 50 -27.30 4.16 -13.36
CA VAL A 50 -28.18 4.04 -12.19
C VAL A 50 -27.95 2.66 -11.58
N LEU A 51 -27.12 2.60 -10.56
CA LEU A 51 -26.80 1.33 -9.90
C LEU A 51 -28.06 0.69 -9.29
N SER A 52 -28.10 -0.64 -9.27
CA SER A 52 -29.24 -1.38 -8.72
C SER A 52 -29.58 -0.94 -7.31
N GLY A 53 -30.80 -0.48 -7.08
CA GLY A 53 -31.25 0.14 -5.84
C GLY A 53 -31.27 1.66 -5.85
N MET A 54 -30.60 2.32 -6.79
CA MET A 54 -30.66 3.76 -7.03
C MET A 54 -31.82 4.15 -7.97
N SER A 55 -32.11 5.44 -8.01
CA SER A 55 -33.07 6.08 -8.91
C SER A 55 -32.52 7.37 -9.49
N LEU A 56 -32.99 7.78 -10.68
CA LEU A 56 -32.68 9.10 -11.26
C LEU A 56 -33.24 10.27 -10.43
N SER A 57 -34.19 10.01 -9.52
CA SER A 57 -34.72 11.00 -8.59
C SER A 57 -33.87 11.15 -7.31
N ASP A 58 -32.81 10.35 -7.14
CA ASP A 58 -31.92 10.48 -6.00
C ASP A 58 -31.13 11.78 -6.04
N ASN A 59 -30.74 12.23 -4.85
CA ASN A 59 -29.75 13.27 -4.63
C ASN A 59 -28.56 12.68 -3.88
N TYR A 60 -27.55 13.49 -3.59
CA TYR A 60 -26.34 13.05 -2.85
C TYR A 60 -26.69 12.26 -1.58
N GLN A 61 -27.61 12.80 -0.75
CA GLN A 61 -27.94 12.19 0.53
C GLN A 61 -28.66 10.85 0.37
N SER A 62 -29.66 10.75 -0.52
CA SER A 62 -30.37 9.48 -0.73
C SER A 62 -29.50 8.43 -1.42
N ALA A 63 -28.63 8.83 -2.35
CA ALA A 63 -27.63 7.95 -2.97
C ALA A 63 -26.61 7.42 -1.94
N SER A 64 -26.17 8.27 -1.02
CA SER A 64 -25.31 7.88 0.09
C SER A 64 -25.98 6.85 1.00
N VAL A 65 -27.27 7.03 1.32
CA VAL A 65 -28.05 6.05 2.10
C VAL A 65 -28.17 4.71 1.38
N VAL A 66 -28.44 4.72 0.07
CA VAL A 66 -28.47 3.49 -0.73
C VAL A 66 -27.11 2.78 -0.70
N ALA A 67 -26.02 3.54 -0.88
CA ALA A 67 -24.67 2.98 -0.85
C ALA A 67 -24.31 2.41 0.53
N ASP A 68 -24.67 3.11 1.61
CA ASP A 68 -24.49 2.61 2.98
C ASP A 68 -25.14 1.24 3.18
N ARG A 69 -26.38 1.10 2.69
CA ARG A 69 -27.15 -0.15 2.82
C ARG A 69 -26.60 -1.28 1.94
N VAL A 70 -26.26 -1.00 0.69
CA VAL A 70 -25.78 -2.02 -0.25
C VAL A 70 -24.36 -2.46 0.12
N ILE A 71 -23.44 -1.52 0.28
CA ILE A 71 -22.02 -1.84 0.58
C ILE A 71 -21.90 -2.44 1.98
N GLY A 72 -22.62 -1.92 2.97
CA GLY A 72 -22.63 -2.49 4.32
C GLY A 72 -23.09 -3.96 4.33
N GLN A 73 -24.11 -4.31 3.54
CA GLN A 73 -24.55 -5.69 3.43
C GLN A 73 -23.59 -6.57 2.60
N PHE A 74 -22.87 -6.04 1.60
CA PHE A 74 -21.77 -6.77 0.97
C PHE A 74 -20.68 -7.13 1.97
N GLN A 75 -20.33 -6.20 2.88
CA GLN A 75 -19.38 -6.45 3.95
C GLN A 75 -19.89 -7.53 4.92
N GLU A 76 -21.15 -7.40 5.36
CA GLU A 76 -21.78 -8.34 6.29
C GLU A 76 -21.92 -9.76 5.71
N LEU A 77 -22.44 -9.87 4.48
CA LEU A 77 -22.73 -11.16 3.84
C LEU A 77 -21.48 -11.86 3.31
N PHE A 78 -20.54 -11.10 2.76
CA PHE A 78 -19.42 -11.63 1.99
C PHE A 78 -18.06 -11.42 2.67
N GLY A 79 -17.91 -10.44 3.55
CA GLY A 79 -16.60 -10.01 4.05
C GLY A 79 -15.82 -9.19 3.03
N THR A 80 -16.51 -8.46 2.12
CA THR A 80 -15.86 -7.59 1.15
C THR A 80 -15.21 -6.40 1.82
N ASN A 81 -14.11 -5.93 1.26
CA ASN A 81 -13.46 -4.66 1.62
C ASN A 81 -13.32 -3.71 0.43
N SER A 82 -13.83 -4.12 -0.73
CA SER A 82 -13.72 -3.39 -1.98
C SER A 82 -14.99 -3.52 -2.80
N VAL A 83 -15.38 -2.46 -3.49
CA VAL A 83 -16.50 -2.50 -4.45
C VAL A 83 -16.05 -1.84 -5.76
N ARG A 84 -16.33 -2.50 -6.89
CA ARG A 84 -16.08 -1.94 -8.21
C ARG A 84 -17.40 -1.38 -8.77
N ILE A 85 -17.37 -0.13 -9.21
CA ILE A 85 -18.51 0.60 -9.74
C ILE A 85 -18.18 1.21 -11.10
N PRO A 86 -19.18 1.30 -12.02
CA PRO A 86 -18.96 1.92 -13.32
C PRO A 86 -18.95 3.44 -13.24
N VAL A 87 -18.20 4.07 -14.14
CA VAL A 87 -18.29 5.50 -14.44
C VAL A 87 -18.37 5.72 -15.96
N ASN A 88 -19.09 6.75 -16.39
CA ASN A 88 -19.15 7.17 -17.79
C ASN A 88 -19.37 8.68 -17.90
N GLU A 89 -19.18 9.24 -19.10
CA GLU A 89 -19.27 10.68 -19.35
C GLU A 89 -20.64 11.26 -19.00
N PRO A 90 -21.79 10.63 -19.35
CA PRO A 90 -23.10 11.14 -18.96
C PRO A 90 -23.30 11.22 -17.44
N THR A 91 -22.83 10.24 -16.69
CA THR A 91 -22.95 10.21 -15.23
C THR A 91 -22.16 11.35 -14.59
N VAL A 92 -20.92 11.55 -15.02
CA VAL A 92 -20.06 12.60 -14.48
C VAL A 92 -20.48 14.00 -14.94
N SER A 93 -21.10 14.14 -16.11
CA SER A 93 -21.57 15.44 -16.60
C SER A 93 -22.92 15.86 -16.04
N LYS A 94 -23.84 14.91 -15.80
CA LYS A 94 -25.26 15.22 -15.52
C LYS A 94 -25.76 14.74 -14.16
N PHE A 95 -25.09 13.79 -13.52
CA PHE A 95 -25.55 13.13 -12.30
C PHE A 95 -24.44 13.04 -11.23
N TRP A 96 -23.36 13.81 -11.42
CA TRP A 96 -22.16 13.70 -10.60
C TRP A 96 -22.43 13.96 -9.12
N ASP A 97 -23.12 15.05 -8.81
CA ASP A 97 -23.38 15.44 -7.43
C ASP A 97 -24.14 14.34 -6.65
N THR A 98 -25.06 13.65 -7.33
CA THR A 98 -25.74 12.47 -6.76
C THR A 98 -24.80 11.28 -6.68
N TYR A 99 -24.05 11.01 -7.76
CA TYR A 99 -23.21 9.81 -7.85
C TYR A 99 -22.03 9.86 -6.87
N THR A 100 -21.52 11.05 -6.55
CA THR A 100 -20.52 11.23 -5.50
C THR A 100 -21.00 10.77 -4.13
N GLY A 101 -22.29 10.80 -3.84
CA GLY A 101 -22.85 10.23 -2.60
C GLY A 101 -22.59 8.72 -2.48
N VAL A 102 -22.58 7.99 -3.61
CA VAL A 102 -22.20 6.56 -3.64
C VAL A 102 -20.71 6.40 -3.40
N ILE A 103 -19.90 7.17 -4.13
CA ILE A 103 -18.44 7.05 -4.05
C ILE A 103 -17.94 7.42 -2.66
N ASP A 104 -18.35 8.58 -2.13
CA ASP A 104 -17.93 9.08 -0.82
C ASP A 104 -18.32 8.11 0.31
N MET A 105 -19.54 7.56 0.27
CA MET A 105 -19.98 6.53 1.22
C MET A 105 -19.16 5.24 1.06
N GLY A 106 -18.92 4.80 -0.15
CA GLY A 106 -18.11 3.61 -0.42
C GLY A 106 -16.68 3.74 0.08
N LEU A 107 -16.05 4.90 -0.16
CA LEU A 107 -14.70 5.20 0.31
C LEU A 107 -14.60 5.27 1.85
N SER A 108 -15.67 5.65 2.53
CA SER A 108 -15.73 5.61 4.00
C SER A 108 -15.81 4.18 4.57
N LYS A 109 -16.20 3.21 3.74
CA LYS A 109 -16.36 1.80 4.13
C LYS A 109 -15.23 0.89 3.64
N GLY A 110 -14.48 1.31 2.64
CA GLY A 110 -13.44 0.49 2.03
C GLY A 110 -12.93 1.06 0.72
N ARG A 111 -12.39 0.20 -0.13
CA ARG A 111 -11.85 0.58 -1.43
C ARG A 111 -12.94 0.66 -2.49
N ILE A 112 -12.85 1.68 -3.34
CA ILE A 112 -13.70 1.82 -4.53
C ILE A 112 -12.82 1.78 -5.77
N VAL A 113 -13.11 0.85 -6.66
CA VAL A 113 -12.56 0.82 -8.02
C VAL A 113 -13.58 1.46 -8.96
N MET A 114 -13.22 2.57 -9.56
CA MET A 114 -14.02 3.29 -10.55
C MET A 114 -13.59 2.87 -11.95
N GLY A 115 -14.37 2.01 -12.60
CA GLY A 115 -14.08 1.52 -13.95
C GLY A 115 -14.84 2.32 -15.02
N TYR A 116 -14.15 2.75 -16.08
CA TYR A 116 -14.80 3.40 -17.21
C TYR A 116 -15.52 2.39 -18.10
N TRP A 117 -16.81 2.57 -18.27
CA TRP A 117 -17.66 1.75 -19.11
C TRP A 117 -18.16 2.56 -20.31
N GLY A 118 -17.56 2.33 -21.46
CA GLY A 118 -17.99 2.92 -22.72
C GLY A 118 -19.28 2.31 -23.24
N PRO A 119 -19.85 2.85 -24.32
CA PRO A 119 -20.94 2.20 -25.05
C PRO A 119 -20.53 0.79 -25.51
N ALA A 120 -21.48 -0.15 -25.56
CA ALA A 120 -21.22 -1.55 -25.90
C ALA A 120 -20.52 -1.77 -27.26
N GLN A 121 -20.66 -0.82 -28.19
CA GLN A 121 -20.03 -0.90 -29.52
C GLN A 121 -19.73 0.51 -30.08
N PRO A 122 -18.45 0.88 -30.25
CA PRO A 122 -17.23 0.28 -29.76
C PRO A 122 -17.09 0.47 -28.23
N SER A 123 -16.31 -0.38 -27.56
CA SER A 123 -16.01 -0.27 -26.12
C SER A 123 -15.07 0.87 -25.80
N GLY A 124 -15.43 2.07 -26.15
CA GLY A 124 -14.63 3.26 -25.94
C GLY A 124 -15.45 4.53 -25.99
N PRO A 125 -14.86 5.69 -25.66
CA PRO A 125 -15.56 6.96 -25.65
C PRO A 125 -16.00 7.35 -27.08
N LYS A 126 -17.24 7.84 -27.19
CA LYS A 126 -17.72 8.45 -28.43
C LYS A 126 -17.05 9.78 -28.73
N ASN A 127 -16.64 10.49 -27.68
CA ASN A 127 -15.94 11.77 -27.73
C ASN A 127 -14.79 11.77 -26.72
N MET A 128 -13.56 11.82 -27.21
CA MET A 128 -12.36 11.83 -26.36
C MET A 128 -12.29 13.07 -25.46
N ASN A 129 -12.80 14.22 -25.88
CA ASN A 129 -12.80 15.43 -25.04
C ASN A 129 -13.72 15.26 -23.82
N ASP A 130 -14.88 14.63 -24.00
CA ASP A 130 -15.81 14.35 -22.90
C ASP A 130 -15.20 13.32 -21.95
N TRP A 131 -14.51 12.31 -22.48
CA TRP A 131 -13.81 11.30 -21.70
C TRP A 131 -12.67 11.90 -20.87
N TRP A 132 -11.86 12.81 -21.47
CA TRP A 132 -10.82 13.52 -20.73
C TRP A 132 -11.40 14.45 -19.66
N SER A 133 -12.52 15.11 -19.95
CA SER A 133 -13.19 15.99 -18.98
C SER A 133 -13.79 15.19 -17.82
N MET A 134 -14.33 14.01 -18.11
CA MET A 134 -14.80 13.06 -17.09
C MET A 134 -13.66 12.65 -16.13
N TRP A 135 -12.56 12.14 -16.69
CA TRP A 135 -11.42 11.72 -15.86
C TRP A 135 -10.80 12.87 -15.08
N ALA A 136 -10.70 14.06 -15.68
CA ALA A 136 -10.20 15.24 -14.98
C ALA A 136 -11.06 15.55 -13.73
N LYS A 137 -12.39 15.50 -13.86
CA LYS A 137 -13.31 15.76 -12.75
C LYS A 137 -13.26 14.67 -11.67
N ILE A 138 -13.11 13.39 -12.07
CA ILE A 138 -12.96 12.28 -11.14
C ILE A 138 -11.63 12.40 -10.37
N VAL A 139 -10.52 12.61 -11.08
CA VAL A 139 -9.19 12.69 -10.49
C VAL A 139 -9.03 13.96 -9.63
N GLU A 140 -9.61 15.09 -10.03
CA GLU A 140 -9.63 16.30 -9.19
C GLU A 140 -10.22 16.03 -7.80
N LYS A 141 -11.27 15.19 -7.71
CA LYS A 141 -11.93 14.90 -6.43
C LYS A 141 -11.31 13.74 -5.66
N TYR A 142 -10.82 12.72 -6.35
CA TYR A 142 -10.45 11.45 -5.74
C TYR A 142 -9.02 10.98 -6.04
N GLY A 143 -8.24 11.73 -6.81
CA GLY A 143 -6.95 11.27 -7.31
C GLY A 143 -5.88 10.99 -6.26
N ASP A 144 -6.00 11.61 -5.10
CA ASP A 144 -5.12 11.43 -3.95
C ASP A 144 -5.75 10.62 -2.79
N HIS A 145 -7.02 10.16 -2.98
CA HIS A 145 -7.71 9.42 -1.92
C HIS A 145 -7.15 7.99 -1.78
N PRO A 146 -6.70 7.56 -0.57
CA PRO A 146 -5.97 6.30 -0.38
C PRO A 146 -6.77 5.03 -0.70
N ASN A 147 -8.10 5.13 -0.75
CA ASN A 147 -8.99 4.01 -1.07
C ASN A 147 -9.65 4.10 -2.46
N ALA A 148 -9.32 5.13 -3.25
CA ALA A 148 -9.85 5.30 -4.60
C ALA A 148 -8.90 4.69 -5.63
N TYR A 149 -9.44 3.84 -6.50
CA TYR A 149 -8.72 3.16 -7.57
C TYR A 149 -9.39 3.46 -8.91
N PHE A 150 -8.59 3.54 -9.98
CA PHE A 150 -9.01 4.01 -11.28
C PHE A 150 -8.72 2.93 -12.34
N GLU A 151 -9.75 2.31 -12.87
CA GLU A 151 -9.66 1.40 -14.00
C GLU A 151 -10.01 2.17 -15.27
N ILE A 152 -8.99 2.47 -16.06
CA ILE A 152 -9.05 3.49 -17.12
C ILE A 152 -10.04 3.10 -18.22
N PHE A 153 -10.14 1.80 -18.51
CA PHE A 153 -11.10 1.21 -19.44
C PHE A 153 -11.60 -0.12 -18.91
N ASN A 154 -12.88 -0.38 -19.06
CA ASN A 154 -13.46 -1.71 -18.99
C ASN A 154 -13.48 -2.34 -20.38
N GLU A 155 -12.81 -3.48 -20.56
CA GLU A 155 -12.88 -4.31 -21.77
C GLU A 155 -12.62 -3.56 -23.09
N PRO A 156 -11.45 -2.97 -23.30
CA PRO A 156 -11.13 -2.09 -24.44
C PRO A 156 -10.90 -2.87 -25.75
N HIS A 157 -11.85 -3.73 -26.17
CA HIS A 157 -11.71 -4.71 -27.24
C HIS A 157 -11.59 -4.13 -28.67
N MET A 158 -11.89 -2.85 -28.85
CA MET A 158 -11.79 -2.20 -30.17
C MET A 158 -10.45 -1.53 -30.43
N TYR A 159 -9.55 -1.54 -29.47
CA TYR A 159 -8.20 -0.97 -29.60
C TYR A 159 -7.19 -2.05 -29.95
N SER A 160 -6.28 -1.74 -30.87
CA SER A 160 -5.03 -2.51 -30.96
C SER A 160 -4.21 -2.31 -29.68
N LYS A 161 -3.31 -3.25 -29.38
CA LYS A 161 -2.46 -3.12 -28.20
C LYS A 161 -1.60 -1.85 -28.19
N THR A 162 -1.16 -1.38 -29.36
CA THR A 162 -0.36 -0.16 -29.47
C THR A 162 -1.18 1.08 -29.13
N GLU A 163 -2.38 1.21 -29.73
CA GLU A 163 -3.30 2.32 -29.46
C GLU A 163 -3.68 2.35 -27.97
N LEU A 164 -3.97 1.18 -27.39
CA LEU A 164 -4.32 1.07 -25.98
C LEU A 164 -3.17 1.47 -25.06
N ARG A 165 -1.96 0.98 -25.33
CA ARG A 165 -0.74 1.38 -24.60
C ARG A 165 -0.51 2.89 -24.68
N ASP A 166 -0.66 3.48 -25.83
CA ASP A 166 -0.44 4.92 -26.01
C ASP A 166 -1.51 5.75 -25.29
N LEU A 167 -2.76 5.29 -25.28
CA LEU A 167 -3.85 5.94 -24.56
C LEU A 167 -3.64 5.85 -23.04
N TYR A 168 -3.24 4.69 -22.52
CA TYR A 168 -2.88 4.54 -21.11
C TYR A 168 -1.69 5.43 -20.71
N ALA A 169 -0.65 5.49 -21.54
CA ALA A 169 0.49 6.36 -21.29
C ALA A 169 0.12 7.86 -21.30
N GLN A 170 -0.81 8.27 -22.18
CA GLN A 170 -1.36 9.62 -22.19
C GLN A 170 -2.13 9.92 -20.90
N TRP A 171 -2.93 8.96 -20.41
CA TRP A 171 -3.67 9.12 -19.16
C TRP A 171 -2.71 9.29 -17.97
N LEU A 172 -1.68 8.46 -17.85
CA LEU A 172 -0.67 8.56 -16.81
C LEU A 172 0.11 9.87 -16.86
N SER A 173 0.39 10.37 -18.08
CA SER A 173 1.05 11.67 -18.27
C SER A 173 0.16 12.85 -17.89
N LYS A 174 -1.14 12.73 -18.11
CA LYS A 174 -2.12 13.78 -17.81
C LYS A 174 -2.44 13.87 -16.32
N PHE A 175 -2.36 12.75 -15.60
CA PHE A 175 -2.69 12.64 -14.18
C PHE A 175 -1.52 12.07 -13.36
N PRO A 176 -0.35 12.76 -13.36
CA PRO A 176 0.87 12.23 -12.74
C PRO A 176 0.80 12.14 -11.21
N ASN A 177 -0.16 12.82 -10.59
CA ASN A 177 -0.34 12.83 -9.14
C ASN A 177 -1.13 11.61 -8.63
N VAL A 178 -1.79 10.84 -9.51
CA VAL A 178 -2.45 9.60 -9.10
C VAL A 178 -1.39 8.53 -8.85
N PRO A 179 -1.34 7.91 -7.66
CA PRO A 179 -0.38 6.85 -7.39
C PRO A 179 -0.52 5.69 -8.39
N ARG A 180 0.58 5.19 -8.89
CA ARG A 180 0.58 4.16 -9.93
C ARG A 180 -0.09 2.86 -9.51
N ASP A 181 0.06 2.47 -8.27
CA ASP A 181 -0.56 1.31 -7.65
C ASP A 181 -2.06 1.48 -7.37
N HIS A 182 -2.61 2.67 -7.62
CA HIS A 182 -4.05 2.94 -7.63
C HIS A 182 -4.67 2.89 -9.05
N ILE A 183 -3.87 2.60 -10.06
CA ILE A 183 -4.31 2.60 -11.47
C ILE A 183 -4.34 1.17 -11.97
N LEU A 184 -5.50 0.72 -12.45
CA LEU A 184 -5.70 -0.57 -13.08
C LEU A 184 -5.79 -0.40 -14.60
N LEU A 185 -5.00 -1.17 -15.32
CA LEU A 185 -4.94 -1.17 -16.77
C LEU A 185 -5.44 -2.51 -17.29
N ASP A 186 -6.57 -2.50 -17.98
CA ASP A 186 -7.11 -3.70 -18.60
C ASP A 186 -6.14 -4.28 -19.64
N GLY A 187 -6.01 -5.59 -19.62
CA GLY A 187 -5.36 -6.33 -20.70
C GLY A 187 -6.04 -6.06 -22.05
N SER A 188 -5.34 -6.26 -23.15
CA SER A 188 -5.93 -6.05 -24.48
C SER A 188 -7.10 -7.00 -24.75
N GLY A 189 -7.96 -6.63 -25.68
CA GLY A 189 -9.21 -7.32 -25.98
C GLY A 189 -10.28 -7.03 -24.90
N LEU A 190 -10.98 -8.06 -24.46
CA LEU A 190 -11.98 -7.96 -23.38
C LEU A 190 -11.30 -8.15 -22.00
N ALA A 191 -10.26 -7.36 -21.69
CA ALA A 191 -9.39 -7.54 -20.55
C ALA A 191 -8.74 -8.96 -20.49
N TRP A 192 -8.40 -9.53 -21.65
CA TRP A 192 -7.97 -10.92 -21.75
C TRP A 192 -6.46 -11.14 -21.78
N ASN A 193 -5.69 -10.15 -22.19
CA ASN A 193 -4.26 -10.33 -22.40
C ASN A 193 -3.45 -9.29 -21.65
N VAL A 194 -3.16 -9.59 -20.39
CA VAL A 194 -2.35 -8.74 -19.52
C VAL A 194 -0.94 -8.52 -20.08
N PRO A 195 -0.20 -9.53 -20.60
CA PRO A 195 1.12 -9.32 -21.16
C PRO A 195 1.17 -8.28 -22.28
N ASP A 196 0.10 -8.17 -23.09
CA ASP A 196 0.04 -7.17 -24.16
C ASP A 196 0.16 -5.73 -23.63
N ILE A 197 -0.19 -5.48 -22.40
CA ILE A 197 -0.07 -4.16 -21.77
C ILE A 197 1.15 -4.14 -20.84
N ALA A 198 1.29 -5.13 -19.98
CA ALA A 198 2.26 -5.17 -18.90
C ALA A 198 3.74 -5.28 -19.38
N ASP A 199 3.99 -5.76 -20.60
CA ASP A 199 5.34 -5.77 -21.20
C ASP A 199 5.86 -4.35 -21.54
N ASP A 200 5.00 -3.32 -21.49
CA ASP A 200 5.42 -1.94 -21.75
C ASP A 200 5.96 -1.30 -20.45
N PRO A 201 7.25 -0.91 -20.43
CA PRO A 201 7.89 -0.36 -19.23
C PRO A 201 7.27 0.98 -18.76
N ARG A 202 6.47 1.65 -19.59
CA ARG A 202 5.75 2.87 -19.21
C ARG A 202 4.76 2.62 -18.07
N PHE A 203 4.34 1.37 -17.85
CA PHE A 203 3.34 0.95 -16.87
C PHE A 203 3.94 0.29 -15.63
N GLU A 204 5.22 0.48 -15.41
CA GLU A 204 5.85 0.06 -14.16
C GLU A 204 5.15 0.74 -12.97
N GLY A 205 4.86 -0.04 -11.92
CA GLY A 205 4.13 0.41 -10.74
C GLY A 205 2.60 0.37 -10.87
N CYS A 206 2.02 0.26 -12.08
CA CYS A 206 0.57 0.10 -12.24
C CYS A 206 0.11 -1.33 -11.95
N LEU A 207 -1.15 -1.47 -11.54
CA LEU A 207 -1.87 -2.73 -11.51
C LEU A 207 -2.46 -3.05 -12.88
N PHE A 208 -2.78 -4.32 -13.11
CA PHE A 208 -3.46 -4.78 -14.32
C PHE A 208 -4.79 -5.41 -13.97
N ALA A 209 -5.78 -5.24 -14.85
CA ALA A 209 -7.07 -5.86 -14.75
C ALA A 209 -7.21 -7.01 -15.74
N VAL A 210 -7.82 -8.11 -15.30
CA VAL A 210 -8.12 -9.27 -16.14
C VAL A 210 -9.54 -9.75 -15.91
N HIS A 211 -10.22 -10.15 -17.01
CA HIS A 211 -11.55 -10.76 -16.97
C HIS A 211 -11.51 -12.20 -17.47
N GLU A 212 -12.28 -13.07 -16.82
CA GLU A 212 -12.47 -14.43 -17.28
C GLU A 212 -13.95 -14.82 -17.18
N TYR A 213 -14.51 -15.31 -18.29
CA TYR A 213 -15.90 -15.71 -18.39
C TYR A 213 -16.10 -16.92 -19.28
N THR A 214 -17.22 -17.59 -19.11
CA THR A 214 -17.63 -18.73 -19.94
C THR A 214 -18.18 -18.35 -21.31
N PHE A 215 -18.36 -17.05 -21.63
CA PHE A 215 -19.11 -16.61 -22.81
C PHE A 215 -18.54 -17.12 -24.14
N TRP A 216 -17.22 -17.23 -24.25
CA TRP A 216 -16.53 -17.57 -25.49
C TRP A 216 -15.86 -18.93 -25.46
N ASN A 217 -15.77 -19.58 -24.30
CA ASN A 217 -14.99 -20.80 -24.06
C ASN A 217 -15.80 -21.94 -23.42
N MET A 218 -17.06 -22.10 -23.83
CA MET A 218 -17.97 -23.15 -23.29
C MET A 218 -17.47 -24.59 -23.55
N SER A 219 -16.50 -24.77 -24.44
CA SER A 219 -15.82 -26.06 -24.67
C SER A 219 -14.89 -26.47 -23.52
N ILE A 220 -14.52 -25.53 -22.64
CA ILE A 220 -13.75 -25.84 -21.45
C ILE A 220 -14.70 -26.37 -20.38
N THR A 221 -14.62 -27.67 -20.12
CA THR A 221 -15.54 -28.38 -19.20
C THR A 221 -14.87 -28.87 -17.93
N THR A 222 -13.57 -28.58 -17.73
CA THR A 222 -12.80 -29.02 -16.57
C THR A 222 -12.23 -27.84 -15.79
N GLU A 223 -12.09 -28.01 -14.46
CA GLU A 223 -11.46 -27.02 -13.58
C GLU A 223 -10.03 -26.69 -14.06
N GLN A 224 -9.24 -27.73 -14.40
CA GLN A 224 -7.87 -27.51 -14.89
C GLN A 224 -7.83 -26.76 -16.22
N GLY A 225 -8.80 -26.94 -17.09
CA GLY A 225 -8.92 -26.19 -18.33
C GLY A 225 -9.13 -24.69 -18.08
N TRP A 226 -9.96 -24.33 -17.11
CA TRP A 226 -10.18 -22.94 -16.71
C TRP A 226 -8.95 -22.33 -16.04
N LYS A 227 -8.27 -23.08 -15.16
CA LYS A 227 -6.98 -22.65 -14.60
C LYS A 227 -5.96 -22.33 -15.71
N ASN A 228 -5.85 -23.20 -16.72
CA ASN A 228 -4.92 -22.99 -17.84
C ASN A 228 -5.30 -21.77 -18.70
N SER A 229 -6.61 -21.57 -18.96
CA SER A 229 -7.11 -20.38 -19.67
C SER A 229 -6.70 -19.11 -18.94
N PHE A 230 -6.98 -19.05 -17.65
CA PHE A 230 -6.68 -17.89 -16.82
C PHE A 230 -5.16 -17.62 -16.71
N LYS A 231 -4.36 -18.68 -16.53
CA LYS A 231 -2.88 -18.58 -16.55
C LYS A 231 -2.36 -17.97 -17.85
N GLY A 232 -2.95 -18.35 -18.98
CA GLY A 232 -2.58 -17.79 -20.29
C GLY A 232 -2.85 -16.29 -20.41
N LYS A 233 -3.96 -15.82 -19.81
CA LYS A 233 -4.34 -14.39 -19.84
C LYS A 233 -3.45 -13.51 -18.96
N VAL A 234 -3.03 -13.99 -17.80
CA VAL A 234 -2.22 -13.25 -16.81
C VAL A 234 -0.72 -13.31 -17.13
N GLY A 235 -0.24 -14.45 -17.66
CA GLY A 235 1.17 -14.66 -17.93
C GLY A 235 2.02 -14.59 -16.66
N LYS A 236 3.14 -13.87 -16.72
CA LYS A 236 4.09 -13.70 -15.60
C LYS A 236 3.72 -12.57 -14.62
N TYR A 237 2.64 -11.83 -14.87
CA TYR A 237 2.28 -10.61 -14.13
C TYR A 237 1.32 -10.86 -12.97
N ILE A 238 1.39 -12.04 -12.35
CA ILE A 238 0.52 -12.47 -11.25
C ILE A 238 0.53 -11.46 -10.10
N ASP A 239 1.70 -10.97 -9.75
CA ASP A 239 1.96 -10.08 -8.61
C ASP A 239 1.35 -8.67 -8.75
N ARG A 240 0.97 -8.28 -9.96
CA ARG A 240 0.36 -6.96 -10.23
C ARG A 240 -1.00 -7.04 -10.92
N THR A 241 -1.60 -8.22 -10.98
CA THR A 241 -2.89 -8.41 -11.63
C THR A 241 -4.01 -8.58 -10.61
N VAL A 242 -5.14 -7.92 -10.87
CA VAL A 242 -6.41 -8.08 -10.16
C VAL A 242 -7.41 -8.69 -11.14
N CYS A 243 -8.14 -9.71 -10.73
CA CYS A 243 -9.27 -10.21 -11.52
C CYS A 243 -10.50 -9.32 -11.24
N THR A 244 -10.66 -8.25 -12.02
CA THR A 244 -11.71 -7.25 -11.79
C THR A 244 -13.10 -7.73 -12.19
N GLU A 245 -13.17 -8.80 -13.01
CA GLU A 245 -14.42 -9.51 -13.27
C GLU A 245 -14.22 -11.01 -13.45
N TRP A 246 -14.99 -11.76 -12.72
CA TRP A 246 -15.28 -13.17 -12.93
C TRP A 246 -16.64 -13.50 -12.32
N GLY A 247 -17.39 -14.40 -12.92
CA GLY A 247 -18.74 -14.70 -12.43
C GLY A 247 -19.48 -15.70 -13.28
N GLY A 248 -20.48 -16.33 -12.69
CA GLY A 248 -21.32 -17.34 -13.32
C GLY A 248 -22.71 -17.38 -12.71
N ALA A 249 -23.56 -18.25 -13.22
CA ALA A 249 -24.96 -18.34 -12.84
C ALA A 249 -25.14 -18.68 -11.35
N MET A 250 -25.82 -17.81 -10.60
CA MET A 250 -26.16 -18.02 -9.18
C MET A 250 -27.62 -18.45 -9.00
N SER A 251 -28.49 -18.19 -9.96
CA SER A 251 -29.88 -18.64 -9.97
C SER A 251 -30.18 -19.46 -11.23
N PRO A 252 -31.31 -20.19 -11.28
CA PRO A 252 -31.73 -20.85 -12.49
C PRO A 252 -31.88 -19.88 -13.66
N GLY A 253 -31.52 -20.35 -14.85
CA GLY A 253 -31.58 -19.53 -16.05
C GLY A 253 -31.35 -20.35 -17.31
N GLU A 254 -31.35 -19.68 -18.45
CA GLU A 254 -31.16 -20.31 -19.75
C GLU A 254 -29.97 -19.70 -20.49
N LYS A 255 -29.15 -20.53 -21.11
CA LYS A 255 -28.08 -20.09 -22.00
C LYS A 255 -27.98 -21.01 -23.21
N ASN A 256 -28.06 -20.40 -24.40
CA ASN A 256 -27.97 -21.10 -25.67
C ASN A 256 -29.03 -22.25 -25.82
N GLY A 257 -30.25 -22.03 -25.33
CA GLY A 257 -31.30 -23.04 -25.36
C GLY A 257 -31.18 -24.17 -24.35
N VAL A 258 -30.21 -24.07 -23.41
CA VAL A 258 -30.03 -25.04 -22.32
C VAL A 258 -30.48 -24.38 -21.02
N HIS A 259 -31.40 -25.03 -20.32
CA HIS A 259 -31.81 -24.63 -18.97
C HIS A 259 -30.86 -25.16 -17.93
N TYR A 260 -30.51 -24.30 -16.95
CA TYR A 260 -29.66 -24.63 -15.80
C TYR A 260 -30.45 -24.37 -14.53
N ASP A 261 -30.59 -25.38 -13.71
CA ASP A 261 -31.13 -25.29 -12.36
C ASP A 261 -30.11 -24.70 -11.39
N TYR A 262 -30.48 -24.58 -10.11
CA TYR A 262 -29.52 -24.21 -9.06
C TYR A 262 -28.35 -25.21 -9.04
N MET A 263 -27.14 -24.63 -9.10
CA MET A 263 -25.89 -25.40 -9.07
C MET A 263 -25.27 -25.34 -7.68
N ASP A 264 -24.89 -26.48 -7.16
CA ASP A 264 -24.05 -26.57 -5.97
C ASP A 264 -22.57 -26.55 -6.37
N TYR A 265 -21.95 -25.38 -6.29
CA TYR A 265 -20.56 -25.15 -6.66
C TYR A 265 -19.56 -25.84 -5.73
N ASN A 266 -19.98 -26.38 -4.59
CA ASN A 266 -19.14 -27.19 -3.70
C ASN A 266 -19.07 -28.64 -4.16
N SER A 267 -20.00 -29.11 -4.98
CA SER A 267 -20.05 -30.45 -5.54
C SER A 267 -19.13 -30.64 -6.74
N THR A 268 -18.93 -31.90 -7.15
CA THR A 268 -18.20 -32.27 -8.37
C THR A 268 -18.87 -31.64 -9.59
N PRO A 269 -18.12 -30.98 -10.51
CA PRO A 269 -18.70 -30.33 -11.67
C PRO A 269 -19.47 -31.28 -12.61
N THR A 270 -20.69 -30.94 -12.93
CA THR A 270 -21.53 -31.64 -13.92
C THR A 270 -21.73 -30.84 -15.21
N ASN A 271 -21.30 -29.59 -15.23
CA ASN A 271 -21.35 -28.69 -16.38
C ASN A 271 -20.19 -27.68 -16.36
N TYR A 272 -20.06 -26.93 -17.44
CA TYR A 272 -18.96 -25.97 -17.60
C TYR A 272 -19.04 -24.78 -16.62
N PHE A 273 -20.22 -24.35 -16.15
CA PHE A 273 -20.35 -23.31 -15.14
C PHE A 273 -19.73 -23.74 -13.81
N MET A 274 -20.05 -24.96 -13.38
CA MET A 274 -19.49 -25.51 -12.13
C MET A 274 -17.96 -25.66 -12.25
N ALA A 275 -17.49 -26.21 -13.37
CA ALA A 275 -16.05 -26.34 -13.62
C ALA A 275 -15.35 -24.97 -13.66
N TYR A 276 -16.00 -23.97 -14.22
CA TYR A 276 -15.49 -22.61 -14.29
C TYR A 276 -15.38 -21.96 -12.90
N ILE A 277 -16.48 -21.90 -12.13
CA ILE A 277 -16.48 -21.26 -10.80
C ILE A 277 -15.45 -21.92 -9.88
N ARG A 278 -15.34 -23.25 -9.92
CA ARG A 278 -14.36 -24.00 -9.12
C ARG A 278 -12.94 -23.75 -9.60
N GLY A 279 -12.67 -23.87 -10.90
CA GLY A 279 -11.35 -23.65 -11.46
C GLY A 279 -10.83 -22.22 -11.22
N MET A 280 -11.70 -21.22 -11.36
CA MET A 280 -11.36 -19.81 -11.10
C MET A 280 -11.11 -19.57 -9.61
N SER A 281 -12.02 -19.99 -8.74
CA SER A 281 -11.84 -19.79 -7.29
C SER A 281 -10.56 -20.49 -6.76
N ASP A 282 -10.27 -21.69 -7.26
CA ASP A 282 -9.04 -22.42 -6.89
C ASP A 282 -7.79 -21.69 -7.39
N GLN A 283 -7.81 -21.13 -8.62
CA GLN A 283 -6.66 -20.45 -9.18
C GLN A 283 -6.41 -19.09 -8.54
N LEU A 284 -7.47 -18.33 -8.26
CA LEU A 284 -7.38 -17.05 -7.52
C LEU A 284 -6.80 -17.29 -6.12
N ARG A 285 -7.26 -18.33 -5.43
CA ARG A 285 -6.71 -18.72 -4.12
C ARG A 285 -5.25 -19.16 -4.20
N GLU A 286 -4.90 -20.00 -5.19
CA GLU A 286 -3.52 -20.49 -5.39
C GLU A 286 -2.53 -19.32 -5.58
N TRP A 287 -2.97 -18.24 -6.20
CA TRP A 287 -2.17 -17.06 -6.47
C TRP A 287 -2.33 -15.95 -5.44
N GLU A 288 -3.23 -16.12 -4.47
CA GLU A 288 -3.65 -15.05 -3.55
C GLU A 288 -4.00 -13.75 -4.30
N MET A 289 -4.59 -13.90 -5.49
CA MET A 289 -4.93 -12.78 -6.36
C MET A 289 -6.22 -12.10 -5.91
N GLY A 290 -6.17 -10.78 -5.75
CA GLY A 290 -7.35 -9.97 -5.51
C GLY A 290 -8.37 -10.09 -6.62
N SER A 291 -9.66 -10.12 -6.27
CA SER A 291 -10.71 -10.30 -7.27
C SER A 291 -12.03 -9.62 -6.91
N PHE A 292 -12.82 -9.34 -7.97
CA PHE A 292 -14.16 -8.79 -7.89
C PHE A 292 -15.15 -9.70 -8.62
N TYR A 293 -16.08 -10.28 -7.86
CA TYR A 293 -17.11 -11.11 -8.46
C TYR A 293 -18.15 -10.25 -9.22
N TRP A 294 -18.56 -10.72 -10.40
CA TRP A 294 -19.58 -10.08 -11.24
C TRP A 294 -20.90 -10.85 -11.27
N PRO A 295 -22.00 -10.20 -10.85
CA PRO A 295 -22.02 -9.05 -9.95
C PRO A 295 -22.38 -9.45 -8.51
N GLY A 296 -22.01 -8.63 -7.54
CA GLY A 296 -22.53 -8.70 -6.17
C GLY A 296 -24.01 -8.34 -6.13
N LEU A 297 -24.38 -7.28 -6.86
CA LEU A 297 -25.77 -6.87 -7.07
C LEU A 297 -25.97 -6.29 -8.48
N ARG A 298 -26.88 -6.91 -9.26
CA ARG A 298 -27.49 -6.38 -10.47
C ARG A 298 -28.92 -6.90 -10.54
N ASP A 299 -29.90 -5.99 -10.48
CA ASP A 299 -31.31 -6.36 -10.45
C ASP A 299 -31.70 -7.11 -11.73
N GLY A 300 -32.22 -8.33 -11.59
CA GLY A 300 -32.66 -9.18 -12.70
C GLY A 300 -31.58 -10.01 -13.38
N ASP A 301 -30.34 -9.93 -12.96
CA ASP A 301 -29.26 -10.76 -13.48
C ASP A 301 -29.17 -12.10 -12.74
N TRP A 302 -29.17 -13.21 -13.49
CA TRP A 302 -29.04 -14.54 -12.92
C TRP A 302 -27.62 -14.91 -12.43
N TYR A 303 -26.60 -14.06 -12.73
CA TYR A 303 -25.26 -14.13 -12.18
C TYR A 303 -25.13 -13.40 -10.83
N SER A 304 -26.13 -12.57 -10.45
CA SER A 304 -26.07 -11.76 -9.24
C SER A 304 -25.96 -12.63 -7.99
N MET A 305 -24.95 -12.36 -7.15
CA MET A 305 -24.76 -13.04 -5.84
C MET A 305 -25.92 -12.78 -4.89
N THR A 306 -26.55 -11.60 -5.02
CA THR A 306 -27.67 -11.21 -4.16
C THR A 306 -28.89 -10.83 -4.95
N LYS A 307 -30.05 -11.01 -4.30
CA LYS A 307 -31.33 -10.46 -4.71
C LYS A 307 -31.70 -9.33 -3.76
N ARG A 308 -32.08 -8.20 -4.31
CA ARG A 308 -32.50 -7.02 -3.56
C ARG A 308 -34.01 -6.99 -3.36
N SER A 309 -34.43 -6.54 -2.16
CA SER A 309 -35.78 -6.09 -1.85
C SER A 309 -35.73 -4.72 -1.15
N GLY A 310 -36.86 -4.00 -1.12
CA GLY A 310 -36.94 -2.67 -0.55
C GLY A 310 -36.23 -1.59 -1.36
N GLU A 311 -36.32 -0.35 -0.89
CA GLU A 311 -35.74 0.85 -1.53
C GLU A 311 -35.12 1.77 -0.46
N GLY A 312 -34.14 2.57 -0.87
CA GLY A 312 -33.46 3.54 0.01
C GLY A 312 -32.89 2.89 1.28
N ALA A 313 -33.24 3.42 2.45
CA ALA A 313 -32.80 2.89 3.74
C ALA A 313 -33.36 1.50 4.08
N ASN A 314 -34.40 1.04 3.38
CA ASN A 314 -35.03 -0.26 3.61
C ASN A 314 -34.49 -1.36 2.67
N ILE A 315 -33.46 -1.09 1.88
CA ILE A 315 -32.83 -2.10 1.04
C ILE A 315 -32.33 -3.26 1.90
N LYS A 316 -32.70 -4.48 1.48
CA LYS A 316 -32.21 -5.75 2.00
C LYS A 316 -31.68 -6.60 0.87
N LEU A 317 -30.53 -7.21 1.08
CA LEU A 317 -29.90 -8.16 0.19
C LEU A 317 -30.00 -9.56 0.78
N GLU A 318 -30.37 -10.52 -0.06
CA GLU A 318 -30.42 -11.94 0.28
C GLU A 318 -29.46 -12.69 -0.64
N ILE A 319 -28.66 -13.60 -0.09
CA ILE A 319 -27.79 -14.49 -0.87
C ILE A 319 -28.65 -15.38 -1.77
N VAL A 320 -28.32 -15.43 -3.05
CA VAL A 320 -29.03 -16.27 -4.03
C VAL A 320 -28.52 -17.71 -4.03
N ASN A 321 -27.19 -17.87 -3.93
CA ASN A 321 -26.54 -19.19 -3.92
C ASN A 321 -25.40 -19.22 -2.92
N GLN A 322 -25.61 -19.94 -1.81
CA GLN A 322 -24.58 -20.00 -0.74
C GLN A 322 -23.31 -20.68 -1.22
N SER A 323 -23.38 -21.73 -2.03
CA SER A 323 -22.18 -22.41 -2.53
C SER A 323 -21.34 -21.53 -3.46
N GLY A 324 -22.00 -20.61 -4.20
CA GLY A 324 -21.30 -19.59 -4.97
C GLY A 324 -20.57 -18.59 -4.10
N VAL A 325 -21.20 -18.15 -3.01
CA VAL A 325 -20.55 -17.29 -2.00
C VAL A 325 -19.38 -18.00 -1.33
N ASP A 326 -19.52 -19.28 -0.98
CA ASP A 326 -18.44 -20.08 -0.38
C ASP A 326 -17.22 -20.14 -1.30
N ARG A 327 -17.45 -20.35 -2.62
CA ARG A 327 -16.35 -20.36 -3.62
C ARG A 327 -15.72 -19.01 -3.82
N MET A 328 -16.49 -17.91 -3.78
CA MET A 328 -15.96 -16.57 -3.83
C MET A 328 -15.10 -16.24 -2.60
N LYS A 329 -15.58 -16.56 -1.41
CA LYS A 329 -14.80 -16.40 -0.16
C LYS A 329 -13.53 -17.25 -0.18
N MET A 330 -13.62 -18.49 -0.66
CA MET A 330 -12.46 -19.37 -0.84
C MET A 330 -11.43 -18.77 -1.79
N ALA A 331 -11.86 -18.09 -2.87
CA ALA A 331 -10.96 -17.43 -3.82
C ALA A 331 -10.09 -16.35 -3.18
N TRP A 332 -10.57 -15.71 -2.13
CA TRP A 332 -9.85 -14.64 -1.43
C TRP A 332 -8.84 -15.15 -0.38
N ALA A 333 -8.55 -16.43 -0.33
CA ALA A 333 -7.76 -17.11 0.69
C ALA A 333 -8.06 -16.58 2.12
N ASP A 334 -8.34 -17.45 3.06
CA ASP A 334 -8.54 -17.06 4.47
C ASP A 334 -7.22 -16.55 5.11
N THR A 335 -6.62 -15.52 4.57
CA THR A 335 -5.79 -14.64 5.37
C THR A 335 -6.75 -13.78 6.15
N VAL A 336 -6.90 -14.14 7.40
CA VAL A 336 -7.70 -13.42 8.38
C VAL A 336 -7.01 -12.06 8.62
N GLU A 337 -7.35 -11.09 7.78
CA GLU A 337 -7.29 -9.70 8.17
C GLU A 337 -8.59 -9.05 7.73
N THR A 338 -9.48 -8.93 8.67
CA THR A 338 -10.86 -8.46 8.51
C THR A 338 -11.00 -6.96 8.42
N ASP A 339 -9.92 -6.23 8.62
CA ASP A 339 -9.86 -4.77 8.46
C ASP A 339 -8.76 -4.40 7.47
N PRO A 340 -8.88 -3.28 6.72
CA PRO A 340 -7.73 -2.72 6.04
C PRO A 340 -6.62 -2.61 7.07
N PRO A 341 -5.36 -2.97 6.75
CA PRO A 341 -4.31 -2.94 7.73
C PRO A 341 -4.29 -1.56 8.37
N GLU A 342 -4.54 -1.52 9.69
CA GLU A 342 -4.52 -0.27 10.42
C GLU A 342 -3.07 0.18 10.54
N ARG A 343 -2.77 1.36 10.01
CA ARG A 343 -1.46 1.96 10.22
C ARG A 343 -1.25 2.24 11.70
N LYS A 344 -0.19 1.72 12.27
CA LYS A 344 0.23 2.02 13.64
C LYS A 344 1.70 2.40 13.66
N ALA A 345 2.01 3.47 14.35
CA ALA A 345 3.40 3.78 14.64
C ALA A 345 4.06 2.60 15.36
N TYR A 346 5.31 2.31 15.03
CA TYR A 346 6.03 1.20 15.65
C TYR A 346 6.06 1.35 17.18
N ASN A 347 5.65 0.28 17.90
CA ASN A 347 5.46 0.28 19.36
C ASN A 347 4.50 1.39 19.86
N ASP A 348 3.50 1.76 19.07
CA ASP A 348 2.54 2.84 19.35
C ASP A 348 3.21 4.20 19.62
N LYS A 349 4.39 4.42 19.05
CA LYS A 349 5.20 5.61 19.28
C LYS A 349 5.37 6.43 18.00
N VAL A 350 4.52 7.43 17.83
CA VAL A 350 4.66 8.45 16.77
C VAL A 350 6.00 9.17 16.93
N ALA A 351 6.74 9.32 15.83
CA ALA A 351 8.03 10.00 15.85
C ALA A 351 7.84 11.52 15.88
N GLU A 352 8.55 12.20 16.80
CA GLU A 352 8.46 13.65 16.95
C GLU A 352 9.48 14.37 16.05
N ILE A 353 9.03 15.43 15.38
CA ILE A 353 9.86 16.35 14.58
C ILE A 353 9.77 17.77 15.20
N PRO A 354 10.89 18.43 15.59
CA PRO A 354 12.29 18.00 15.45
C PRO A 354 12.66 16.77 16.28
N GLY A 355 13.45 15.88 15.73
CA GLY A 355 13.84 14.64 16.39
C GLY A 355 14.58 13.67 15.50
N LYS A 356 14.91 12.52 16.05
CA LYS A 356 15.57 11.40 15.38
C LYS A 356 14.54 10.32 15.04
N ILE A 357 14.60 9.83 13.83
CA ILE A 357 13.77 8.72 13.33
C ILE A 357 14.73 7.59 12.97
N GLU A 358 14.67 6.48 13.71
CA GLU A 358 15.42 5.26 13.41
C GLU A 358 14.76 4.57 12.23
N ALA A 359 15.52 4.17 11.21
CA ALA A 359 14.98 3.66 9.96
C ALA A 359 14.26 2.31 10.14
N GLU A 360 14.68 1.49 11.08
CA GLU A 360 14.04 0.22 11.40
C GLU A 360 12.69 0.36 12.13
N ASN A 361 12.34 1.57 12.60
CA ASN A 361 11.10 1.85 13.33
C ASN A 361 9.96 2.35 12.41
N TYR A 362 9.90 1.87 11.17
CA TYR A 362 8.77 2.16 10.27
C TYR A 362 7.46 1.58 10.81
N ASP A 363 6.35 2.15 10.37
CA ASP A 363 5.00 1.82 10.83
C ASP A 363 4.66 0.34 10.64
N VAL A 364 3.81 -0.18 11.50
CA VAL A 364 3.19 -1.50 11.39
C VAL A 364 1.93 -1.39 10.54
N GLY A 365 1.75 -2.31 9.60
CA GLY A 365 0.57 -2.34 8.73
C GLY A 365 0.72 -3.29 7.55
N GLY A 366 1.94 -3.70 7.23
CA GLY A 366 2.24 -4.71 6.22
C GLY A 366 2.80 -4.18 4.90
N ASN A 367 3.28 -5.10 4.10
CA ASN A 367 3.90 -4.81 2.80
C ASN A 367 2.91 -4.10 1.87
N ARG A 368 3.37 -3.05 1.20
CA ARG A 368 2.62 -2.13 0.33
C ARG A 368 1.57 -1.25 1.02
N PHE A 369 1.51 -1.26 2.35
CA PHE A 369 0.66 -0.36 3.10
C PHE A 369 1.45 0.60 4.00
N THR A 370 2.45 0.09 4.74
CA THR A 370 3.35 0.90 5.56
C THR A 370 4.81 0.77 5.17
N PHE A 371 5.11 -0.19 4.32
CA PHE A 371 6.39 -0.36 3.65
C PHE A 371 6.20 -1.11 2.33
N TYR A 372 7.21 -1.09 1.48
CA TYR A 372 7.32 -1.96 0.32
C TYR A 372 8.74 -2.50 0.22
N ASP A 373 8.85 -3.80 0.32
CA ASP A 373 10.06 -4.55 0.08
C ASP A 373 9.82 -5.52 -1.09
N LYS A 374 10.81 -5.68 -1.94
CA LYS A 374 10.74 -6.57 -3.12
C LYS A 374 10.97 -8.02 -2.78
N ASP A 375 11.66 -8.26 -1.68
CA ASP A 375 11.92 -9.58 -1.16
C ASP A 375 10.82 -10.00 -0.18
N SER A 376 10.63 -11.29 0.02
CA SER A 376 9.60 -11.83 0.91
C SER A 376 10.13 -12.13 2.31
N GLU A 377 11.45 -12.03 2.51
CA GLU A 377 12.12 -12.37 3.75
C GLU A 377 13.15 -11.29 4.11
N ASN A 378 13.23 -10.92 5.38
CA ASN A 378 14.27 -10.05 5.92
C ASN A 378 15.65 -10.72 5.79
N GLN A 379 16.45 -10.31 4.81
CA GLN A 379 17.78 -10.87 4.55
C GLN A 379 18.78 -10.56 5.67
N GLY A 380 18.61 -9.44 6.37
CA GLY A 380 19.40 -9.05 7.53
C GLY A 380 19.08 -9.85 8.81
N LYS A 381 17.91 -10.50 8.86
CA LYS A 381 17.45 -11.40 9.93
C LYS A 381 17.50 -10.80 11.33
N ALA A 382 17.27 -9.52 11.44
CA ALA A 382 17.34 -8.80 12.71
C ALA A 382 16.09 -7.95 12.95
N TYR A 383 15.79 -7.69 14.21
CA TYR A 383 14.85 -6.70 14.74
C TYR A 383 13.38 -6.96 14.46
N ARG A 384 12.97 -7.19 13.20
CA ARG A 384 11.57 -7.42 12.80
C ARG A 384 11.43 -8.71 12.00
N GLU A 385 10.23 -9.29 12.01
CA GLU A 385 9.93 -10.56 11.33
C GLU A 385 9.24 -10.37 9.97
N ASP A 386 8.96 -9.11 9.57
CA ASP A 386 8.42 -8.79 8.25
C ASP A 386 9.51 -8.76 7.15
N ALA A 387 9.14 -8.43 5.92
CA ALA A 387 10.00 -8.57 4.76
C ALA A 387 11.17 -7.57 4.70
N VAL A 388 11.06 -6.41 5.38
CA VAL A 388 12.08 -5.37 5.28
C VAL A 388 13.42 -5.84 5.81
N ASP A 389 14.44 -5.63 5.01
CA ASP A 389 15.81 -6.05 5.30
C ASP A 389 16.45 -5.18 6.39
N ILE A 390 16.55 -5.74 7.60
CA ILE A 390 17.16 -5.06 8.76
C ILE A 390 18.34 -5.89 9.26
N GLU A 391 19.49 -5.23 9.44
CA GLU A 391 20.69 -5.84 9.99
C GLU A 391 21.14 -5.17 11.29
N SER A 392 21.83 -5.91 12.17
CA SER A 392 22.55 -5.32 13.31
C SER A 392 23.81 -4.63 12.82
N ILE A 393 24.04 -3.41 13.33
CA ILE A 393 25.22 -2.61 13.00
C ILE A 393 26.24 -2.49 14.13
N ASP A 394 26.13 -3.33 15.16
CA ASP A 394 27.04 -3.31 16.33
C ASP A 394 28.53 -3.56 15.97
N ASP A 395 28.78 -4.22 14.82
CA ASP A 395 30.12 -4.48 14.28
C ASP A 395 30.57 -3.44 13.23
N ALA A 396 29.74 -2.45 12.95
CA ALA A 396 30.01 -1.37 11.99
C ALA A 396 30.69 -0.16 12.66
N ALA A 397 31.28 0.71 11.84
CA ALA A 397 31.95 1.93 12.29
C ALA A 397 31.07 3.18 12.05
N CYS A 398 30.86 3.98 13.09
CA CYS A 398 30.21 5.29 13.06
C CYS A 398 31.23 6.36 13.39
N GLY A 399 31.99 6.80 12.39
CA GLY A 399 33.14 7.66 12.60
C GLY A 399 34.25 6.95 13.38
N THR A 400 34.57 7.44 14.60
CA THR A 400 35.63 6.88 15.47
C THR A 400 35.13 5.87 16.52
N VAL A 401 33.83 5.56 16.53
CA VAL A 401 33.20 4.64 17.49
C VAL A 401 32.46 3.53 16.73
N SER A 402 32.17 2.41 17.40
CA SER A 402 31.30 1.39 16.86
C SER A 402 29.85 1.90 16.83
N CYS A 403 29.11 1.60 15.77
CA CYS A 403 27.67 1.83 15.72
C CYS A 403 26.95 0.98 16.77
N LYS A 404 25.69 1.28 17.02
CA LYS A 404 24.83 0.50 17.92
C LYS A 404 23.42 0.48 17.37
N GLY A 405 22.79 -0.70 17.42
CA GLY A 405 21.41 -0.89 17.00
C GLY A 405 21.28 -1.57 15.66
N PHE A 406 20.37 -1.06 14.85
CA PHE A 406 19.98 -1.69 13.60
C PHE A 406 19.94 -0.66 12.47
N ALA A 407 19.96 -1.13 11.25
CA ALA A 407 19.77 -0.30 10.07
C ALA A 407 18.98 -1.09 9.01
N VAL A 408 18.22 -0.37 8.19
CA VAL A 408 17.63 -0.92 6.98
C VAL A 408 18.72 -1.03 5.93
N GLY A 409 18.91 -2.23 5.38
CA GLY A 409 19.95 -2.56 4.41
C GLY A 409 19.42 -3.32 3.20
N TYR A 410 20.30 -3.87 2.37
CA TYR A 410 19.99 -4.64 1.14
C TYR A 410 19.03 -3.94 0.18
N THR A 411 18.76 -2.66 0.37
CA THR A 411 17.73 -1.86 -0.30
C THR A 411 17.80 -1.92 -1.83
N GLN A 412 16.64 -2.02 -2.48
CA GLN A 412 16.48 -2.01 -3.93
C GLN A 412 15.69 -0.78 -4.40
N THR A 413 16.01 -0.27 -5.58
CA THR A 413 15.31 0.89 -6.16
C THR A 413 13.81 0.65 -6.26
N GLY A 414 13.00 1.57 -5.73
CA GLY A 414 11.54 1.50 -5.71
C GLY A 414 10.95 0.96 -4.40
N GLU A 415 11.77 0.45 -3.48
CA GLU A 415 11.33 0.12 -2.11
C GLU A 415 11.09 1.39 -1.31
N TRP A 416 10.22 1.29 -0.31
CA TRP A 416 9.90 2.42 0.54
C TRP A 416 9.44 2.01 1.94
N LEU A 417 9.62 2.93 2.88
CA LEU A 417 9.23 2.81 4.29
C LEU A 417 8.45 4.05 4.72
N GLU A 418 7.43 3.88 5.55
CA GLU A 418 6.63 4.98 6.06
C GLU A 418 6.62 5.03 7.59
N TYR A 419 6.51 6.25 8.10
CA TYR A 419 6.58 6.57 9.52
C TYR A 419 5.48 7.56 9.86
N SER A 420 4.66 7.26 10.87
CA SER A 420 3.78 8.25 11.49
C SER A 420 4.61 9.26 12.26
N VAL A 421 4.50 10.53 11.91
CA VAL A 421 5.29 11.60 12.52
C VAL A 421 4.40 12.75 13.00
N ASN A 422 4.83 13.44 14.05
CA ASN A 422 4.19 14.64 14.58
C ASN A 422 5.18 15.82 14.50
N VAL A 423 4.86 16.83 13.70
CA VAL A 423 5.63 18.08 13.62
C VAL A 423 5.11 19.03 14.69
N GLU A 424 5.93 19.31 15.71
CA GLU A 424 5.51 20.05 16.91
C GLU A 424 5.13 21.53 16.63
N SER A 425 5.78 22.14 15.63
CA SER A 425 5.57 23.56 15.24
C SER A 425 6.06 23.82 13.84
N ASP A 426 5.53 24.87 13.20
CA ASP A 426 6.07 25.38 11.93
C ASP A 426 7.55 25.70 12.09
N ALA A 427 8.39 25.08 11.27
CA ALA A 427 9.84 25.24 11.38
C ALA A 427 10.56 25.02 10.06
N GLU A 428 11.71 25.67 9.92
CA GLU A 428 12.72 25.36 8.92
C GLU A 428 13.81 24.54 9.60
N LEU A 429 13.93 23.25 9.23
CA LEU A 429 14.73 22.25 9.92
C LEU A 429 15.91 21.78 9.06
N THR A 430 17.07 21.63 9.68
CA THR A 430 18.19 20.94 9.04
C THR A 430 17.95 19.44 9.10
N LEU A 431 18.07 18.79 7.96
CA LEU A 431 17.90 17.34 7.80
C LEU A 431 19.25 16.69 7.57
N THR A 432 19.57 15.69 8.38
CA THR A 432 20.74 14.82 8.22
C THR A 432 20.31 13.35 8.23
N ALA A 433 21.13 12.47 7.67
CA ALA A 433 20.94 11.02 7.71
C ALA A 433 22.26 10.32 8.03
N ASN A 434 22.21 9.20 8.76
CA ASN A 434 23.36 8.33 8.95
C ASN A 434 23.22 7.13 8.00
N VAL A 435 24.13 7.00 7.06
CA VAL A 435 24.04 6.05 5.96
C VAL A 435 25.35 5.33 5.70
N ALA A 436 25.26 4.12 5.12
CA ALA A 436 26.41 3.40 4.59
C ALA A 436 26.13 2.89 3.18
N THR A 437 27.15 2.91 2.33
CA THR A 437 27.04 2.32 0.98
C THR A 437 28.41 2.03 0.37
N ALA A 438 28.49 0.91 -0.34
CA ALA A 438 29.57 0.57 -1.26
C ALA A 438 29.18 0.79 -2.73
N SER A 439 27.94 1.21 -3.00
CA SER A 439 27.38 1.45 -4.33
C SER A 439 27.67 2.86 -4.83
N GLU A 440 27.87 3.00 -6.13
CA GLU A 440 28.00 4.30 -6.81
C GLU A 440 26.63 4.91 -7.19
N THR A 441 25.56 4.12 -7.07
CA THR A 441 24.21 4.50 -7.51
C THR A 441 23.22 4.63 -6.36
N ALA A 442 23.67 4.53 -5.12
CA ALA A 442 22.86 4.61 -3.91
C ALA A 442 22.10 5.95 -3.81
N GLY A 443 20.86 5.90 -3.35
CA GLY A 443 20.08 7.12 -3.19
C GLY A 443 18.69 6.88 -2.62
N PHE A 444 18.09 7.94 -2.09
CA PHE A 444 16.73 7.92 -1.57
C PHE A 444 16.07 9.30 -1.71
N GLN A 445 14.78 9.37 -1.48
CA GLN A 445 14.00 10.61 -1.52
C GLN A 445 12.95 10.60 -0.40
N LEU A 446 12.64 11.77 0.15
CA LEU A 446 11.67 11.91 1.23
C LEU A 446 10.38 12.58 0.77
N PHE A 447 9.27 12.06 1.29
CA PHE A 447 7.93 12.58 1.04
C PHE A 447 7.20 12.76 2.38
N MET A 448 6.34 13.77 2.45
CA MET A 448 5.42 14.00 3.55
C MET A 448 4.00 13.98 2.98
N ASP A 449 3.14 13.05 3.42
CA ASP A 449 1.80 12.80 2.86
C ASP A 449 1.81 12.73 1.31
N GLY A 450 2.76 11.96 0.76
CA GLY A 450 2.92 11.78 -0.68
C GLY A 450 3.54 12.97 -1.44
N LYS A 451 3.77 14.12 -0.79
CA LYS A 451 4.42 15.29 -1.38
C LYS A 451 5.92 15.26 -1.12
N ALA A 452 6.73 15.35 -2.17
CA ALA A 452 8.18 15.41 -2.02
C ALA A 452 8.63 16.62 -1.18
N ILE A 453 9.42 16.36 -0.14
CA ILE A 453 10.05 17.37 0.72
C ILE A 453 11.55 17.51 0.44
N THR A 454 12.11 16.62 -0.38
CA THR A 454 13.48 16.70 -0.89
C THR A 454 13.49 16.37 -2.39
N ASP A 455 14.54 16.80 -3.09
CA ASP A 455 14.92 16.17 -4.35
C ASP A 455 15.46 14.76 -4.09
N SER A 456 15.69 13.95 -5.14
CA SER A 456 16.36 12.66 -5.00
C SER A 456 17.79 12.85 -4.49
N ILE A 457 18.07 12.29 -3.31
CA ILE A 457 19.34 12.40 -2.60
C ILE A 457 20.26 11.31 -3.13
N LYS A 458 21.32 11.69 -3.83
CA LYS A 458 22.34 10.76 -4.28
C LYS A 458 23.40 10.60 -3.19
N VAL A 459 23.54 9.37 -2.70
CA VAL A 459 24.55 9.03 -1.67
C VAL A 459 25.83 8.60 -2.38
N ALA A 460 26.88 9.40 -2.26
CA ALA A 460 28.19 9.01 -2.79
C ALA A 460 28.74 7.79 -2.02
N LYS A 461 29.43 6.91 -2.73
CA LYS A 461 30.11 5.76 -2.12
C LYS A 461 30.97 6.19 -0.93
N ILE A 462 30.72 5.55 0.22
CA ILE A 462 31.38 5.89 1.48
C ILE A 462 32.60 5.01 1.70
N ASP A 463 32.47 3.70 1.46
CA ASP A 463 33.55 2.72 1.64
C ASP A 463 33.43 1.57 0.61
N THR A 464 34.25 0.57 0.73
CA THR A 464 34.21 -0.67 -0.06
C THR A 464 33.27 -1.72 0.58
N THR A 465 32.77 -1.43 1.77
CA THR A 465 31.86 -2.27 2.54
C THR A 465 30.64 -1.46 2.99
N TRP A 466 29.57 -2.13 3.43
CA TRP A 466 28.37 -1.51 4.04
C TRP A 466 28.51 -1.33 5.56
N LYS A 467 29.72 -1.45 6.13
CA LYS A 467 29.99 -1.40 7.58
C LYS A 467 30.65 -0.10 8.03
N VAL A 468 30.65 0.93 7.20
CA VAL A 468 31.13 2.27 7.55
C VAL A 468 30.00 3.26 7.34
N TYR A 469 29.40 3.70 8.44
CA TYR A 469 28.33 4.69 8.45
C TYR A 469 28.88 6.11 8.56
N LYS A 470 28.26 7.01 7.83
CA LYS A 470 28.60 8.42 7.81
C LYS A 470 27.32 9.27 7.87
N GLU A 471 27.34 10.25 8.76
CA GLU A 471 26.34 11.30 8.77
C GLU A 471 26.53 12.19 7.54
N ILE A 472 25.47 12.36 6.77
CA ILE A 472 25.41 13.27 5.63
C ILE A 472 24.35 14.34 5.88
N GLU A 473 24.67 15.59 5.52
CA GLU A 473 23.70 16.68 5.49
C GLU A 473 22.94 16.62 4.17
N ILE A 474 21.59 16.59 4.26
CA ILE A 474 20.71 16.53 3.11
C ILE A 474 20.32 17.95 2.69
N GLY A 475 20.08 18.84 3.66
CA GLY A 475 19.69 20.22 3.44
C GLY A 475 18.65 20.70 4.43
N THR A 476 17.91 21.72 4.05
CA THR A 476 16.89 22.35 4.90
C THR A 476 15.50 22.06 4.35
N VAL A 477 14.56 21.68 5.23
CA VAL A 477 13.16 21.43 4.89
C VAL A 477 12.26 22.33 5.71
N LYS A 478 11.19 22.84 5.09
CA LYS A 478 10.15 23.63 5.76
C LYS A 478 8.95 22.73 6.01
N LEU A 479 8.59 22.57 7.27
CA LEU A 479 7.45 21.77 7.70
C LEU A 479 6.48 22.63 8.50
N GLU A 480 5.20 22.39 8.30
CA GLU A 480 4.13 22.98 9.08
C GLU A 480 3.76 22.05 10.24
N LYS A 481 3.22 22.64 11.32
CA LYS A 481 2.74 21.85 12.47
C LYS A 481 1.63 20.89 12.04
N GLY A 482 1.72 19.63 12.45
CA GLY A 482 0.70 18.63 12.15
C GLY A 482 1.18 17.19 12.34
N GLU A 483 0.27 16.27 12.16
CA GLU A 483 0.54 14.83 12.07
C GLU A 483 0.60 14.45 10.60
N TYR A 484 1.62 13.67 10.21
CA TYR A 484 1.89 13.31 8.82
C TYR A 484 2.40 11.88 8.70
N VAL A 485 2.44 11.40 7.46
CA VAL A 485 3.16 10.19 7.08
C VAL A 485 4.42 10.60 6.32
N LEU A 486 5.59 10.37 6.93
CA LEU A 486 6.88 10.51 6.27
C LEU A 486 7.20 9.22 5.52
N ARG A 487 7.56 9.31 4.24
CA ARG A 487 8.02 8.18 3.44
C ARG A 487 9.47 8.36 3.03
N ILE A 488 10.27 7.30 3.18
CA ILE A 488 11.59 7.15 2.55
C ILE A 488 11.39 6.27 1.31
N LEU A 489 11.67 6.78 0.12
CA LEU A 489 11.67 6.04 -1.13
C LEU A 489 13.11 5.78 -1.58
N ILE A 490 13.48 4.55 -1.84
CA ILE A 490 14.80 4.19 -2.39
C ILE A 490 14.82 4.51 -3.89
N THR A 491 15.62 5.50 -4.27
CA THR A 491 15.79 5.95 -5.66
C THR A 491 17.03 5.35 -6.33
N GLY A 492 17.95 4.79 -5.54
CA GLY A 492 19.15 4.08 -6.00
C GLY A 492 19.53 2.98 -5.03
N ALA A 493 19.69 1.76 -5.54
CA ALA A 493 19.87 0.55 -4.74
C ALA A 493 21.13 0.54 -3.87
N TYR A 494 21.09 -0.26 -2.80
CA TYR A 494 22.20 -0.56 -1.89
C TYR A 494 22.66 0.63 -1.06
N VAL A 495 21.71 1.39 -0.51
CA VAL A 495 21.95 2.33 0.59
C VAL A 495 21.47 1.71 1.90
N ASN A 496 22.34 1.60 2.90
CA ASN A 496 21.93 1.27 4.27
C ASN A 496 21.60 2.56 5.00
N ILE A 497 20.46 2.60 5.68
CA ILE A 497 19.97 3.78 6.42
C ILE A 497 19.80 3.37 7.90
N ASP A 498 20.56 4.02 8.78
CA ASP A 498 20.44 3.87 10.23
C ASP A 498 19.34 4.81 10.77
N TRP A 499 19.44 6.11 10.47
CA TRP A 499 18.45 7.08 10.94
C TRP A 499 18.39 8.34 10.07
N LEU A 500 17.27 9.08 10.23
CA LEU A 500 17.10 10.47 9.83
C LEU A 500 17.05 11.37 11.06
N GLN A 501 17.61 12.57 10.99
CA GLN A 501 17.57 13.57 12.05
C GLN A 501 17.05 14.91 11.52
N PHE A 502 15.97 15.40 12.11
CA PHE A 502 15.44 16.74 11.89
C PHE A 502 15.87 17.64 13.06
N THR A 503 16.63 18.69 12.78
CA THR A 503 17.17 19.59 13.80
C THR A 503 16.72 21.01 13.55
N ASP A 504 16.14 21.66 14.55
CA ASP A 504 15.89 23.10 14.48
C ASP A 504 17.21 23.85 14.67
N PRO A 505 17.70 24.59 13.65
CA PRO A 505 18.96 25.33 13.74
C PRO A 505 18.94 26.41 14.84
N ASN A 506 17.74 26.84 15.28
CA ASN A 506 17.58 27.82 16.35
C ASN A 506 17.59 27.20 17.76
N THR A 507 17.46 25.88 17.88
CA THR A 507 17.66 25.21 19.16
C THR A 507 19.15 25.01 19.40
N THR A 508 19.68 25.68 20.39
CA THR A 508 21.06 25.49 20.85
C THR A 508 21.24 24.02 21.25
N ARG A 509 21.97 23.27 20.45
CA ARG A 509 22.26 21.85 20.66
C ARG A 509 22.83 21.66 22.08
N ILE A 510 22.08 21.02 22.95
CA ILE A 510 22.64 20.49 24.20
C ILE A 510 23.35 19.18 23.84
N GLU A 511 24.59 19.28 23.41
CA GLU A 511 25.42 18.07 23.22
C GLU A 511 25.45 17.28 24.51
N SER A 512 24.87 16.09 24.51
CA SER A 512 25.14 15.08 25.53
C SER A 512 26.53 14.47 25.28
N ARG A 513 27.59 15.17 25.60
CA ARG A 513 28.91 14.55 25.69
C ARG A 513 28.89 13.52 26.83
N PRO A 514 29.38 12.29 26.62
CA PRO A 514 29.62 11.40 27.72
C PRO A 514 30.62 12.08 28.65
N ILE A 515 30.19 12.41 29.85
CA ILE A 515 30.99 13.10 30.85
C ILE A 515 32.00 12.08 31.40
N SER A 516 33.28 12.20 31.00
CA SER A 516 34.35 11.70 31.84
C SER A 516 34.18 12.32 33.24
N ARG A 517 34.11 11.48 34.26
CA ARG A 517 34.07 11.85 35.67
C ARG A 517 35.19 12.87 35.94
N GLU A 518 34.82 14.00 36.56
CA GLU A 518 35.67 15.09 37.03
C GLU A 518 35.73 16.33 36.15
N VAL A 519 34.61 17.11 36.15
CA VAL A 519 34.72 18.56 36.00
C VAL A 519 33.99 19.22 37.17
N HIS A 520 34.74 19.97 37.91
CA HIS A 520 34.43 20.62 39.18
C HIS A 520 32.98 21.19 39.26
N LEU A 521 32.18 20.60 40.16
CA LEU A 521 30.91 21.11 40.67
C LEU A 521 31.04 22.48 41.37
N SER A 522 32.25 22.98 41.54
CA SER A 522 32.59 24.24 42.28
C SER A 522 32.11 25.52 41.61
N ARG A 523 31.61 25.48 40.34
CA ARG A 523 31.15 26.69 39.64
C ARG A 523 29.64 27.00 39.78
N LEU A 524 28.86 26.12 40.38
CA LEU A 524 27.42 26.33 40.59
C LEU A 524 27.06 26.91 41.98
N GLY A 525 28.04 27.19 42.81
CA GLY A 525 27.80 27.59 44.21
C GLY A 525 27.68 29.09 44.37
N SER A 526 26.50 29.59 44.59
CA SER A 526 25.99 30.84 45.15
C SER A 526 25.04 31.63 44.27
N GLU A 527 24.82 31.24 43.03
CA GLU A 527 23.83 31.92 42.14
C GLU A 527 22.50 31.18 42.16
N THR A 528 21.41 31.94 41.98
CA THR A 528 20.06 31.39 41.78
C THR A 528 20.04 30.52 40.53
N LEU A 529 19.72 29.23 40.71
CA LEU A 529 19.61 28.26 39.63
C LEU A 529 18.20 28.28 39.01
N LYS A 530 18.09 28.31 37.68
CA LYS A 530 16.83 28.14 36.96
C LYS A 530 16.57 26.65 36.74
N VAL A 531 15.37 26.21 37.08
CA VAL A 531 14.93 24.80 36.95
C VAL A 531 13.96 24.69 35.80
N PHE A 532 14.16 23.68 34.97
CA PHE A 532 13.31 23.38 33.80
C PHE A 532 12.90 21.91 33.83
N SER A 533 11.75 21.58 33.23
CA SER A 533 11.39 20.20 32.89
C SER A 533 12.37 19.63 31.86
N MET A 534 12.32 18.32 31.64
CA MET A 534 13.10 17.67 30.58
C MET A 534 12.70 18.15 29.17
N THR A 535 11.48 18.70 29.01
CA THR A 535 10.98 19.32 27.79
C THR A 535 11.31 20.81 27.67
N GLY A 536 12.20 21.35 28.54
CA GLY A 536 12.65 22.75 28.49
C GLY A 536 11.69 23.78 29.11
N ARG A 537 10.54 23.39 29.66
CA ARG A 537 9.59 24.31 30.32
C ARG A 537 10.20 24.82 31.62
N PHE A 538 10.24 26.16 31.81
CA PHE A 538 10.67 26.77 33.05
C PHE A 538 9.72 26.44 34.21
N LEU A 539 10.27 25.90 35.32
CA LEU A 539 9.52 25.45 36.49
C LEU A 539 9.71 26.32 37.71
N GLY A 540 10.82 27.07 37.80
CA GLY A 540 11.11 27.95 38.93
C GLY A 540 12.60 28.22 39.14
N ASN A 541 12.91 28.95 40.19
CA ASN A 541 14.27 29.25 40.64
C ASN A 541 14.55 28.57 41.97
N VAL A 542 15.79 28.13 42.16
CA VAL A 542 16.26 27.50 43.41
C VAL A 542 17.61 28.07 43.81
N ASN A 543 17.81 28.39 45.07
CA ASN A 543 19.08 28.80 45.62
C ASN A 543 19.80 27.60 46.24
N PRO A 544 20.94 27.15 45.70
CA PRO A 544 21.63 25.96 46.20
C PRO A 544 22.27 26.24 47.54
N GLN A 545 22.19 25.24 48.44
CA GLN A 545 22.86 25.28 49.76
C GLN A 545 24.28 24.74 49.71
N GLY A 546 24.95 24.81 48.55
CA GLY A 546 26.34 24.37 48.34
C GLY A 546 26.61 23.83 46.93
N PRO A 547 27.86 23.59 46.55
CA PRO A 547 28.29 23.33 45.18
C PRO A 547 28.11 21.86 44.70
N ALA A 548 27.78 20.93 45.59
CA ALA A 548 27.66 19.51 45.22
C ALA A 548 26.31 19.14 44.62
N ALA A 549 26.26 18.17 43.71
CA ALA A 549 25.01 17.69 43.08
C ALA A 549 23.97 17.25 44.14
N ALA A 550 24.40 16.64 45.21
CA ALA A 550 23.54 16.26 46.35
C ALA A 550 22.96 17.47 47.07
N SER A 551 23.63 18.61 47.15
CA SER A 551 23.11 19.84 47.72
C SER A 551 22.11 20.54 46.79
N ILE A 552 22.26 20.39 45.49
CA ILE A 552 21.28 20.89 44.51
C ILE A 552 20.01 20.04 44.57
N GLU A 553 20.11 18.71 44.66
CA GLU A 553 18.95 17.82 44.88
C GLU A 553 18.22 18.18 46.19
N ALA A 554 18.93 18.36 47.27
CA ALA A 554 18.34 18.78 48.55
C ALA A 554 17.62 20.15 48.46
N SER A 555 18.23 21.09 47.72
CA SER A 555 17.65 22.41 47.50
C SER A 555 16.39 22.35 46.63
N LEU A 556 16.34 21.48 45.61
CA LEU A 556 15.14 21.21 44.80
C LEU A 556 14.02 20.62 45.66
N LYS A 557 14.33 19.64 46.53
CA LYS A 557 13.38 19.06 47.47
C LYS A 557 12.83 20.11 48.45
N ALA A 558 13.71 20.93 49.01
CA ALA A 558 13.33 22.01 49.93
C ALA A 558 12.43 23.08 49.23
N ALA A 559 12.63 23.27 47.92
CA ALA A 559 11.79 24.14 47.09
C ALA A 559 10.50 23.49 46.60
N GLY A 560 10.18 22.25 47.05
CA GLY A 560 8.92 21.55 46.73
C GLY A 560 8.89 20.84 45.39
N PHE A 561 10.01 20.63 44.72
CA PHE A 561 10.04 19.85 43.50
C PHE A 561 9.86 18.35 43.80
N ALA A 562 8.91 17.71 43.13
CA ALA A 562 8.60 16.29 43.27
C ALA A 562 9.75 15.38 42.81
N ASN A 563 9.69 14.09 43.16
CA ASN A 563 10.64 13.11 42.63
C ASN A 563 10.55 13.11 41.08
N GLY A 564 11.70 13.23 40.43
CA GLY A 564 11.77 13.39 38.99
C GLY A 564 13.14 13.83 38.48
N VAL A 565 13.22 14.05 37.17
CA VAL A 565 14.46 14.53 36.53
C VAL A 565 14.25 15.96 36.02
N TYR A 566 15.19 16.84 36.36
CA TYR A 566 15.12 18.27 36.07
C TYR A 566 16.42 18.75 35.40
N LEU A 567 16.28 19.73 34.51
CA LEU A 567 17.40 20.49 33.98
C LEU A 567 17.59 21.73 34.86
N VAL A 568 18.78 21.88 35.40
CA VAL A 568 19.13 23.01 36.29
C VAL A 568 20.22 23.83 35.63
N ARG A 569 19.96 25.15 35.46
CA ARG A 569 20.85 26.09 34.76
C ARG A 569 21.31 27.21 35.70
N GLY A 570 22.64 27.44 35.75
CA GLY A 570 23.27 28.56 36.46
C GLY A 570 24.72 28.74 36.02
N ALA A 571 25.27 29.95 36.12
CA ALA A 571 26.64 30.30 35.76
C ALA A 571 27.06 29.82 34.35
N GLY A 572 26.12 29.90 33.36
CA GLY A 572 26.39 29.44 31.99
C GLY A 572 26.42 27.92 31.80
N VAL A 573 26.10 27.13 32.83
CA VAL A 573 26.13 25.66 32.80
C VAL A 573 24.73 25.12 33.04
N THR A 574 24.31 24.11 32.25
CA THR A 574 23.09 23.34 32.46
C THR A 574 23.42 21.92 32.91
N ARG A 575 22.71 21.39 33.89
CA ARG A 575 22.88 20.05 34.46
C ARG A 575 21.58 19.33 34.62
N ARG A 576 21.57 18.04 34.37
CA ARG A 576 20.49 17.12 34.69
C ARG A 576 20.61 16.66 36.13
N ILE A 577 19.61 16.93 36.96
CA ILE A 577 19.59 16.55 38.38
C ILE A 577 18.37 15.64 38.59
N GLN A 578 18.62 14.49 39.21
CA GLN A 578 17.55 13.57 39.61
C GLN A 578 17.21 13.86 41.09
N VAL A 579 15.94 14.15 41.32
CA VAL A 579 15.34 14.25 42.65
C VAL A 579 14.70 12.91 42.99
N ARG A 580 15.15 12.25 44.04
CA ARG A 580 14.68 10.93 44.48
C ARG A 580 13.87 11.01 45.77
#